data_5db8c23993d04b5efb8ce37fd1146273
#
_entry.id   5db8c23993d04b5efb8ce37fd1146273
#
_cell.length_a   1.000
_cell.length_b   1.000
_cell.length_c   1.000
_cell.angle_alpha   90.00
_cell.angle_beta   90.00
_cell.angle_gamma   90.00
#
_symmetry.space_group_name_H-M   'P 1'
#
loop_
_entity.id
_entity.type
_entity.pdbx_description
1 polymer ?
#
loop_
_entity_poly.entity_id
_entity_poly.type
_entity_poly.pdbx_seq_one_letter_code
_entity_poly.pdbx_strand_id
1 'polypeptide(L)'
;MRTAFLLIAISISFLMKAQQTDSAFLFSYFNNNGKDGLHLAYSNDGYNWTALNNDKSLLLPVLSKDSLMRDPCIIRGADNLFHMVWTVSWNERGIGYASSKDLIHWSEQQFIPVMMREDSARNCWAPEITYDKKKKQYMIYWATTIAGKYAVDRSVENGYDHRMYYVLTKDFKTFSKSKLLYDKGFNVIDATIVRDGKRFVMFLKDETRTPPQKNIKIAYSNKLNGGYGNASAPITGNYWAEGPTTLKINGQWVVYFDKYRDHKYGAVQSRDLINWIDVSEKISLPKGIRHGSIFKVTRTELDALLKL
;
A
#
# COMPACT_ATOMS: atom_id res chain seq x y z
N MET A 1 -47.63 31.82 54.68
CA MET A 1 -46.86 32.23 53.49
C MET A 1 -45.79 31.20 53.24
N ARG A 2 -45.92 30.36 52.17
CA ARG A 2 -44.94 29.35 51.75
C ARG A 2 -44.29 29.90 50.50
N THR A 3 -43.00 30.25 50.60
CA THR A 3 -42.20 30.76 49.49
C THR A 3 -41.65 29.56 48.71
N ALA A 4 -42.06 29.39 47.44
CA ALA A 4 -41.52 28.34 46.57
C ALA A 4 -40.28 28.90 45.86
N PHE A 5 -39.14 28.22 46.02
CA PHE A 5 -37.91 28.49 45.26
C PHE A 5 -37.94 27.69 43.94
N LEU A 6 -37.93 28.43 42.83
CA LEU A 6 -37.86 27.86 41.51
C LEU A 6 -36.35 27.68 41.13
N LEU A 7 -35.87 26.43 41.07
CA LEU A 7 -34.54 26.11 40.60
C LEU A 7 -34.57 26.06 39.06
N ILE A 8 -33.96 27.02 38.43
CA ILE A 8 -33.71 27.04 36.96
C ILE A 8 -32.44 26.25 36.71
N ALA A 9 -32.55 25.03 36.16
CA ALA A 9 -31.41 24.25 35.67
C ALA A 9 -30.98 24.78 34.30
N ILE A 10 -29.83 25.45 34.22
CA ILE A 10 -29.21 25.87 32.96
C ILE A 10 -28.42 24.68 32.42
N SER A 11 -28.95 24.02 31.40
CA SER A 11 -28.24 22.97 30.64
C SER A 11 -27.21 23.63 29.70
N ILE A 12 -25.94 23.63 30.09
CA ILE A 12 -24.83 24.04 29.21
C ILE A 12 -24.52 22.86 28.31
N SER A 13 -25.00 22.89 27.08
CA SER A 13 -24.61 21.95 26.03
C SER A 13 -23.21 22.29 25.59
N PHE A 14 -22.22 21.52 26.05
CA PHE A 14 -20.87 21.54 25.48
C PHE A 14 -20.92 20.92 24.08
N LEU A 15 -20.97 21.75 23.05
CA LEU A 15 -20.63 21.35 21.70
C LEU A 15 -19.14 21.01 21.68
N MET A 16 -18.77 19.74 21.85
CA MET A 16 -17.44 19.27 21.53
C MET A 16 -17.21 19.50 20.03
N LYS A 17 -16.58 20.62 19.66
CA LYS A 17 -15.94 20.73 18.36
C LYS A 17 -14.89 19.64 18.30
N ALA A 18 -15.11 18.60 17.50
CA ALA A 18 -14.09 17.63 17.19
C ALA A 18 -12.86 18.41 16.72
N GLN A 19 -11.76 18.28 17.44
CA GLN A 19 -10.51 18.94 17.09
C GLN A 19 -10.07 18.38 15.75
N GLN A 20 -10.21 19.21 14.71
CA GLN A 20 -9.83 18.83 13.35
C GLN A 20 -8.32 18.57 13.38
N THR A 21 -7.92 17.36 13.10
CA THR A 21 -6.48 16.99 13.06
C THR A 21 -5.79 17.75 11.91
N ASP A 22 -4.56 18.21 12.13
CA ASP A 22 -3.76 18.92 11.13
C ASP A 22 -3.37 18.04 9.93
N SER A 23 -3.78 16.78 9.92
CA SER A 23 -3.49 15.80 8.87
C SER A 23 -4.67 14.89 8.59
N ALA A 24 -4.70 14.33 7.39
CA ALA A 24 -5.62 13.30 6.95
C ALA A 24 -4.86 12.14 6.30
N PHE A 25 -5.57 11.08 6.00
CA PHE A 25 -5.03 9.94 5.27
C PHE A 25 -5.56 9.98 3.83
N LEU A 26 -4.71 9.60 2.88
CA LEU A 26 -5.10 9.30 1.51
C LEU A 26 -4.81 7.84 1.21
N PHE A 27 -5.64 7.26 0.36
CA PHE A 27 -5.48 5.94 -0.21
C PHE A 27 -5.39 6.08 -1.72
N SER A 28 -4.23 5.75 -2.30
CA SER A 28 -4.07 5.59 -3.74
C SER A 28 -4.56 4.22 -4.16
N TYR A 29 -5.33 4.13 -5.23
CA TYR A 29 -5.87 2.87 -5.70
C TYR A 29 -6.13 2.91 -7.21
N PHE A 30 -6.49 1.78 -7.77
CA PHE A 30 -6.98 1.64 -9.12
C PHE A 30 -8.33 0.91 -9.14
N ASN A 31 -9.07 1.09 -10.20
CA ASN A 31 -10.33 0.39 -10.45
C ASN A 31 -10.14 -0.68 -11.54
N ASN A 32 -10.97 -1.70 -11.54
CA ASN A 32 -11.00 -2.75 -12.57
C ASN A 32 -9.61 -3.35 -12.86
N ASN A 33 -9.04 -3.07 -14.05
CA ASN A 33 -7.72 -3.52 -14.49
C ASN A 33 -6.67 -2.40 -14.50
N GLY A 34 -6.98 -1.20 -13.97
CA GLY A 34 -6.06 -0.06 -13.90
C GLY A 34 -5.84 0.68 -15.22
N LYS A 35 -6.73 0.52 -16.21
CA LYS A 35 -6.65 1.25 -17.48
C LYS A 35 -7.06 2.72 -17.35
N ASP A 36 -7.89 3.01 -16.39
CA ASP A 36 -8.37 4.36 -16.09
C ASP A 36 -7.45 5.12 -15.14
N GLY A 37 -6.43 4.47 -14.60
CA GLY A 37 -5.33 5.11 -13.90
C GLY A 37 -5.49 5.29 -12.41
N LEU A 38 -4.93 6.40 -11.89
CA LEU A 38 -4.85 6.71 -10.47
C LEU A 38 -6.16 7.25 -9.93
N HIS A 39 -6.62 6.65 -8.85
CA HIS A 39 -7.70 7.17 -8.01
C HIS A 39 -7.19 7.44 -6.59
N LEU A 40 -7.84 8.37 -5.89
CA LEU A 40 -7.56 8.67 -4.49
C LEU A 40 -8.86 8.66 -3.68
N ALA A 41 -8.78 8.13 -2.47
CA ALA A 41 -9.79 8.30 -1.43
C ALA A 41 -9.16 8.95 -0.20
N TYR A 42 -9.94 9.68 0.59
CA TYR A 42 -9.48 10.28 1.84
C TYR A 42 -10.22 9.73 3.05
N SER A 43 -9.55 9.80 4.20
CA SER A 43 -10.13 9.51 5.50
C SER A 43 -9.57 10.42 6.58
N ASN A 44 -10.42 10.80 7.55
CA ASN A 44 -9.99 11.54 8.74
C ASN A 44 -9.66 10.60 9.92
N ASP A 45 -10.18 9.38 9.90
CA ASP A 45 -10.10 8.43 11.00
C ASP A 45 -9.38 7.11 10.64
N GLY A 46 -9.14 6.88 9.33
CA GLY A 46 -8.58 5.64 8.81
C GLY A 46 -9.58 4.50 8.69
N TYR A 47 -10.85 4.70 9.06
CA TYR A 47 -11.90 3.68 8.95
C TYR A 47 -12.92 4.00 7.87
N ASN A 48 -13.28 5.27 7.74
CA ASN A 48 -14.27 5.75 6.79
C ASN A 48 -13.57 6.49 5.63
N TRP A 49 -13.66 5.94 4.43
CA TRP A 49 -12.97 6.44 3.25
C TRP A 49 -13.97 6.95 2.20
N THR A 50 -13.68 8.12 1.65
CA THR A 50 -14.50 8.76 0.62
C THR A 50 -13.65 8.98 -0.62
N ALA A 51 -14.14 8.57 -1.79
CA ALA A 51 -13.46 8.82 -3.06
C ALA A 51 -13.35 10.33 -3.33
N LEU A 52 -12.18 10.76 -3.79
CA LEU A 52 -11.95 12.12 -4.28
C LEU A 52 -12.38 12.26 -5.75
N ASN A 53 -12.60 13.49 -6.20
CA ASN A 53 -12.94 13.81 -7.59
C ASN A 53 -14.12 12.98 -8.15
N ASN A 54 -15.13 12.66 -7.31
CA ASN A 54 -16.25 11.80 -7.68
C ASN A 54 -15.82 10.45 -8.28
N ASP A 55 -14.73 9.88 -7.76
CA ASP A 55 -14.10 8.64 -8.24
C ASP A 55 -13.61 8.70 -9.69
N LYS A 56 -13.32 9.90 -10.22
CA LYS A 56 -12.67 10.07 -11.51
C LYS A 56 -11.15 9.94 -11.36
N SER A 57 -10.51 9.40 -12.37
CA SER A 57 -9.06 9.29 -12.44
C SER A 57 -8.36 10.65 -12.34
N LEU A 58 -7.24 10.68 -11.62
CA LEU A 58 -6.37 11.85 -11.48
C LEU A 58 -5.14 11.80 -12.40
N LEU A 59 -4.81 10.62 -12.92
CA LEU A 59 -3.69 10.43 -13.84
C LEU A 59 -3.94 9.18 -14.68
N LEU A 60 -4.06 9.34 -15.99
CA LEU A 60 -4.18 8.24 -16.94
C LEU A 60 -2.82 7.59 -17.22
N PRO A 61 -2.73 6.25 -17.33
CA PRO A 61 -1.49 5.58 -17.68
C PRO A 61 -1.15 5.77 -19.17
N VAL A 62 0.14 6.05 -19.42
CA VAL A 62 0.65 6.20 -20.81
C VAL A 62 1.87 5.31 -21.10
N LEU A 63 2.29 4.50 -20.12
CA LEU A 63 3.44 3.61 -20.27
C LEU A 63 2.99 2.21 -20.70
N SER A 64 3.89 1.53 -21.43
CA SER A 64 3.72 0.17 -21.96
C SER A 64 2.59 0.02 -22.98
N LYS A 65 2.53 -1.14 -23.64
CA LYS A 65 1.44 -1.47 -24.58
C LYS A 65 0.11 -1.71 -23.86
N ASP A 66 0.15 -2.20 -22.63
CA ASP A 66 -1.05 -2.49 -21.85
C ASP A 66 -1.68 -1.23 -21.27
N SER A 67 -0.88 -0.16 -21.10
CA SER A 67 -1.30 1.11 -20.51
C SER A 67 -2.04 0.89 -19.20
N LEU A 68 -1.39 0.22 -18.24
CA LEU A 68 -1.96 -0.05 -16.92
C LEU A 68 -1.32 0.82 -15.84
N MET A 69 -2.12 1.20 -14.87
CA MET A 69 -1.67 1.74 -13.59
C MET A 69 -2.31 0.94 -12.47
N ARG A 70 -1.67 -0.17 -12.12
CA ARG A 70 -2.11 -1.05 -11.05
C ARG A 70 -1.24 -0.87 -9.83
N ASP A 71 -1.79 -1.15 -8.68
CA ASP A 71 -1.04 -1.18 -7.41
C ASP A 71 -0.27 0.13 -7.14
N PRO A 72 -0.88 1.33 -7.30
CA PRO A 72 -0.14 2.58 -7.16
C PRO A 72 0.30 2.80 -5.73
N CYS A 73 1.61 2.87 -5.50
CA CYS A 73 2.19 3.21 -4.21
C CYS A 73 2.71 4.64 -4.22
N ILE A 74 2.21 5.46 -3.29
CA ILE A 74 2.60 6.86 -3.13
C ILE A 74 3.24 7.09 -1.77
N ILE A 75 4.38 7.76 -1.74
CA ILE A 75 4.98 8.27 -0.51
C ILE A 75 5.31 9.76 -0.63
N ARG A 76 5.37 10.45 0.49
CA ARG A 76 6.03 11.76 0.54
C ARG A 76 7.53 11.56 0.69
N GLY A 77 8.29 12.12 -0.23
CA GLY A 77 9.75 12.09 -0.22
C GLY A 77 10.38 13.05 0.79
N ALA A 78 11.67 12.90 0.98
CA ALA A 78 12.47 13.82 1.80
C ALA A 78 12.65 15.21 1.16
N ASP A 79 12.38 15.33 -0.11
CA ASP A 79 12.36 16.56 -0.93
C ASP A 79 10.98 17.25 -0.95
N ASN A 80 10.02 16.76 -0.14
CA ASN A 80 8.64 17.19 -0.07
C ASN A 80 7.79 16.93 -1.35
N LEU A 81 8.31 16.18 -2.32
CA LEU A 81 7.51 15.69 -3.43
C LEU A 81 6.77 14.42 -3.03
N PHE A 82 5.67 14.16 -3.70
CA PHE A 82 5.05 12.85 -3.73
C PHE A 82 5.69 12.04 -4.84
N HIS A 83 6.15 10.85 -4.52
CA HIS A 83 6.69 9.89 -5.48
C HIS A 83 5.75 8.71 -5.59
N MET A 84 5.42 8.34 -6.80
CA MET A 84 4.53 7.23 -7.11
C MET A 84 5.24 6.21 -7.99
N VAL A 85 5.07 4.92 -7.66
CA VAL A 85 5.41 3.79 -8.52
C VAL A 85 4.17 2.92 -8.73
N TRP A 86 4.12 2.21 -9.87
CA TRP A 86 2.99 1.33 -10.19
C TRP A 86 3.37 0.21 -11.14
N THR A 87 2.53 -0.83 -11.22
CA THR A 87 2.59 -1.90 -12.22
C THR A 87 2.06 -1.39 -13.56
N VAL A 88 2.90 -1.39 -14.58
CA VAL A 88 2.56 -0.84 -15.92
C VAL A 88 1.96 -1.87 -16.86
N SER A 89 2.16 -3.16 -16.58
CA SER A 89 1.76 -4.27 -17.44
C SER A 89 1.80 -5.60 -16.69
N TRP A 90 1.12 -6.59 -17.22
CA TRP A 90 1.21 -7.96 -16.74
C TRP A 90 2.57 -8.61 -17.00
N ASN A 91 3.28 -8.22 -18.05
CA ASN A 91 4.46 -8.93 -18.56
C ASN A 91 5.70 -8.04 -18.76
N GLU A 92 5.68 -6.76 -18.34
CA GLU A 92 6.83 -5.88 -18.48
C GLU A 92 7.89 -6.11 -17.40
N ARG A 93 9.17 -5.92 -17.77
CA ARG A 93 10.33 -6.05 -16.88
C ARG A 93 10.75 -4.72 -16.25
N GLY A 94 9.78 -3.86 -16.03
CA GLY A 94 9.94 -2.53 -15.44
C GLY A 94 8.67 -2.08 -14.75
N ILE A 95 8.76 -0.92 -14.12
CA ILE A 95 7.69 -0.28 -13.35
C ILE A 95 7.50 1.15 -13.81
N GLY A 96 6.35 1.73 -13.53
CA GLY A 96 6.08 3.15 -13.75
C GLY A 96 6.56 4.01 -12.58
N TYR A 97 6.89 5.26 -12.88
CA TYR A 97 7.22 6.28 -11.90
C TYR A 97 6.71 7.65 -12.36
N ALA A 98 6.20 8.43 -11.44
CA ALA A 98 5.94 9.85 -11.58
C ALA A 98 6.08 10.55 -10.22
N SER A 99 6.24 11.87 -10.24
CA SER A 99 6.27 12.68 -9.03
C SER A 99 5.31 13.87 -9.13
N SER A 100 4.86 14.37 -7.97
CA SER A 100 3.95 15.51 -7.87
C SER A 100 4.26 16.35 -6.65
N LYS A 101 3.95 17.65 -6.72
CA LYS A 101 4.00 18.56 -5.58
C LYS A 101 2.69 18.58 -4.80
N ASP A 102 1.58 18.27 -5.45
CA ASP A 102 0.23 18.53 -4.98
C ASP A 102 -0.77 17.37 -5.19
N LEU A 103 -0.32 16.22 -5.76
CA LEU A 103 -1.13 15.06 -6.12
C LEU A 103 -2.15 15.31 -7.26
N ILE A 104 -2.16 16.51 -7.82
CA ILE A 104 -3.02 16.94 -8.93
C ILE A 104 -2.21 17.00 -10.23
N HIS A 105 -1.08 17.71 -10.17
CA HIS A 105 -0.19 17.89 -11.31
C HIS A 105 1.01 16.94 -11.19
N TRP A 106 1.08 15.96 -12.09
CA TRP A 106 2.12 14.94 -12.11
C TRP A 106 3.17 15.25 -13.16
N SER A 107 4.41 14.88 -12.88
CA SER A 107 5.49 14.89 -13.86
C SER A 107 5.17 13.99 -15.05
N GLU A 108 5.94 14.09 -16.11
CA GLU A 108 5.97 13.05 -17.14
C GLU A 108 6.20 11.67 -16.53
N GLN A 109 5.44 10.68 -17.00
CA GLN A 109 5.56 9.31 -16.55
C GLN A 109 6.82 8.67 -17.11
N GLN A 110 7.56 7.98 -16.27
CA GLN A 110 8.83 7.35 -16.61
C GLN A 110 8.76 5.85 -16.42
N PHE A 111 9.27 5.09 -17.38
CA PHE A 111 9.47 3.66 -17.25
C PHE A 111 10.82 3.38 -16.59
N ILE A 112 10.85 2.71 -15.45
CA ILE A 112 12.08 2.31 -14.77
C ILE A 112 12.36 0.84 -15.12
N PRO A 113 13.42 0.52 -15.89
CA PRO A 113 13.70 -0.83 -16.38
C PRO A 113 14.38 -1.72 -15.31
N VAL A 114 13.73 -1.93 -14.17
CA VAL A 114 14.32 -2.56 -12.98
C VAL A 114 14.77 -4.00 -13.19
N MET A 115 14.18 -4.76 -14.13
CA MET A 115 14.52 -6.16 -14.42
C MET A 115 14.99 -6.39 -15.86
N MET A 116 15.29 -5.36 -16.63
CA MET A 116 15.71 -5.51 -18.04
C MET A 116 17.04 -6.25 -18.23
N ARG A 117 17.86 -6.34 -17.20
CA ARG A 117 19.13 -7.10 -17.23
C ARG A 117 18.97 -8.58 -16.88
N GLU A 118 17.77 -9.00 -16.55
CA GLU A 118 17.42 -10.38 -16.24
C GLU A 118 16.45 -10.89 -17.32
N ASP A 119 17.01 -11.55 -18.32
CA ASP A 119 16.26 -11.95 -19.53
C ASP A 119 15.12 -12.93 -19.24
N SER A 120 15.25 -13.73 -18.19
CA SER A 120 14.22 -14.66 -17.75
C SER A 120 13.17 -14.05 -16.82
N ALA A 121 13.27 -12.75 -16.49
CA ALA A 121 12.25 -12.08 -15.72
C ALA A 121 10.98 -11.89 -16.56
N ARG A 122 9.83 -12.24 -15.98
CA ARG A 122 8.54 -12.24 -16.67
C ARG A 122 7.70 -11.01 -16.39
N ASN A 123 7.88 -10.37 -15.23
CA ASN A 123 6.99 -9.32 -14.73
C ASN A 123 7.65 -8.49 -13.61
N CYS A 124 7.07 -7.33 -13.33
CA CYS A 124 7.38 -6.53 -12.14
C CYS A 124 6.04 -6.03 -11.56
N TRP A 125 5.51 -6.73 -10.53
CA TRP A 125 4.19 -6.44 -9.98
C TRP A 125 4.26 -5.80 -8.60
N ALA A 126 3.24 -4.98 -8.33
CA ALA A 126 3.00 -4.33 -7.05
C ALA A 126 4.26 -3.66 -6.46
N PRO A 127 4.85 -2.69 -7.19
CA PRO A 127 6.02 -1.99 -6.65
C PRO A 127 5.62 -1.07 -5.52
N GLU A 128 6.46 -1.02 -4.49
CA GLU A 128 6.35 -0.08 -3.37
C GLU A 128 7.64 0.69 -3.12
N ILE A 129 7.52 1.81 -2.40
CA ILE A 129 8.64 2.70 -2.04
C ILE A 129 8.74 2.81 -0.52
N THR A 130 9.95 2.69 0.01
CA THR A 130 10.26 3.02 1.40
C THR A 130 11.50 3.90 1.49
N TYR A 131 11.45 4.98 2.29
CA TYR A 131 12.58 5.87 2.49
C TYR A 131 13.44 5.43 3.69
N ASP A 132 14.72 5.18 3.44
CA ASP A 132 15.73 4.94 4.48
C ASP A 132 16.27 6.28 4.98
N LYS A 133 15.71 6.80 6.07
CA LYS A 133 16.14 8.08 6.69
C LYS A 133 17.62 8.07 7.09
N LYS A 134 18.16 6.92 7.51
CA LYS A 134 19.56 6.80 7.96
C LYS A 134 20.53 6.92 6.78
N LYS A 135 20.21 6.30 5.65
CA LYS A 135 21.06 6.30 4.44
C LYS A 135 20.68 7.40 3.46
N LYS A 136 19.61 8.15 3.72
CA LYS A 136 19.05 9.20 2.85
C LYS A 136 18.85 8.70 1.42
N GLN A 137 18.18 7.54 1.28
CA GLN A 137 17.90 6.91 -0.01
C GLN A 137 16.55 6.22 0.01
N TYR A 138 15.98 6.00 -1.14
CA TYR A 138 14.75 5.24 -1.33
C TYR A 138 15.09 3.80 -1.69
N MET A 139 14.27 2.87 -1.22
CA MET A 139 14.21 1.50 -1.70
C MET A 139 12.88 1.32 -2.43
N ILE A 140 12.96 0.94 -3.70
CA ILE A 140 11.81 0.49 -4.49
C ILE A 140 11.88 -1.03 -4.56
N TYR A 141 10.78 -1.73 -4.26
CA TYR A 141 10.74 -3.18 -4.24
C TYR A 141 9.44 -3.69 -4.87
N TRP A 142 9.49 -4.85 -5.47
CA TRP A 142 8.41 -5.42 -6.27
C TRP A 142 8.49 -6.95 -6.29
N ALA A 143 7.43 -7.62 -6.78
CA ALA A 143 7.40 -9.03 -7.02
C ALA A 143 7.80 -9.36 -8.48
N THR A 144 8.70 -10.33 -8.65
CA THR A 144 9.15 -10.81 -9.97
C THR A 144 9.25 -12.33 -9.98
N THR A 145 8.77 -12.94 -11.06
CA THR A 145 9.09 -14.31 -11.45
C THR A 145 10.29 -14.29 -12.40
N ILE A 146 11.32 -15.08 -12.10
CA ILE A 146 12.43 -15.35 -13.01
C ILE A 146 12.31 -16.82 -13.45
N ALA A 147 11.97 -17.04 -14.71
CA ALA A 147 11.72 -18.36 -15.24
C ALA A 147 12.95 -19.27 -15.10
N GLY A 148 12.75 -20.49 -14.57
CA GLY A 148 13.81 -21.49 -14.39
C GLY A 148 14.80 -21.22 -13.27
N LYS A 149 14.65 -20.11 -12.50
CA LYS A 149 15.60 -19.78 -11.42
C LYS A 149 15.33 -20.54 -10.12
N TYR A 150 14.07 -20.79 -9.82
CA TYR A 150 13.65 -21.53 -8.63
C TYR A 150 13.08 -22.88 -9.04
N ALA A 151 13.17 -23.85 -8.16
CA ALA A 151 12.58 -25.17 -8.41
C ALA A 151 11.10 -25.00 -8.74
N VAL A 152 10.65 -25.65 -9.82
CA VAL A 152 9.24 -25.60 -10.23
C VAL A 152 8.41 -26.25 -9.13
N ASP A 153 7.68 -25.45 -8.41
CA ASP A 153 6.71 -25.91 -7.44
C ASP A 153 5.34 -26.05 -8.11
N ARG A 154 4.69 -27.19 -7.91
CA ARG A 154 3.28 -27.40 -8.34
C ARG A 154 2.31 -26.45 -7.64
N SER A 155 2.78 -25.76 -6.59
CA SER A 155 2.02 -24.74 -5.86
C SER A 155 1.83 -23.43 -6.61
N VAL A 156 2.50 -23.22 -7.77
CA VAL A 156 2.41 -21.98 -8.53
C VAL A 156 1.31 -22.01 -9.59
N GLU A 157 0.74 -20.86 -9.89
CA GLU A 157 -0.29 -20.70 -10.91
C GLU A 157 0.33 -20.13 -12.19
N ASN A 158 0.04 -20.74 -13.35
CA ASN A 158 0.55 -20.29 -14.66
C ASN A 158 2.08 -20.11 -14.74
N GLY A 159 2.82 -20.82 -13.90
CA GLY A 159 4.28 -20.73 -13.84
C GLY A 159 4.80 -19.41 -13.24
N TYR A 160 3.97 -18.67 -12.52
CA TYR A 160 4.37 -17.47 -11.78
C TYR A 160 4.81 -17.85 -10.36
N ASP A 161 6.13 -17.99 -10.16
CA ASP A 161 6.77 -18.24 -8.87
C ASP A 161 7.61 -17.02 -8.46
N HIS A 162 6.98 -16.09 -7.80
CA HIS A 162 7.56 -14.79 -7.48
C HIS A 162 8.46 -14.83 -6.25
N ARG A 163 9.44 -13.93 -6.28
CA ARG A 163 10.19 -13.47 -5.12
C ARG A 163 10.21 -11.95 -5.09
N MET A 164 10.45 -11.37 -3.90
CA MET A 164 10.59 -9.93 -3.78
C MET A 164 12.00 -9.48 -4.17
N TYR A 165 12.08 -8.48 -5.03
CA TYR A 165 13.32 -7.84 -5.47
C TYR A 165 13.29 -6.35 -5.12
N TYR A 166 14.46 -5.69 -5.13
CA TYR A 166 14.57 -4.26 -4.88
C TYR A 166 15.71 -3.60 -5.64
N VAL A 167 15.60 -2.29 -5.81
CA VAL A 167 16.65 -1.35 -6.16
C VAL A 167 16.73 -0.23 -5.14
N LEU A 168 17.88 0.46 -5.12
CA LEU A 168 18.09 1.66 -4.31
C LEU A 168 18.29 2.86 -5.22
N THR A 169 17.74 4.01 -4.82
CA THR A 169 17.92 5.29 -5.53
C THR A 169 17.94 6.45 -4.53
N LYS A 170 18.60 7.55 -4.88
CA LYS A 170 18.55 8.81 -4.12
C LYS A 170 17.75 9.89 -4.82
N ASP A 171 17.53 9.75 -6.12
CA ASP A 171 17.09 10.82 -7.01
C ASP A 171 16.04 10.38 -8.05
N PHE A 172 15.63 9.11 -8.02
CA PHE A 172 14.74 8.48 -9.01
C PHE A 172 15.21 8.61 -10.47
N LYS A 173 16.52 8.88 -10.66
CA LYS A 173 17.19 8.95 -11.97
C LYS A 173 18.24 7.86 -12.10
N THR A 174 18.96 7.60 -11.03
CA THR A 174 20.00 6.58 -10.96
C THR A 174 19.58 5.46 -9.99
N PHE A 175 19.76 4.22 -10.42
CA PHE A 175 19.31 3.05 -9.66
C PHE A 175 20.45 2.04 -9.50
N SER A 176 20.50 1.41 -8.34
CA SER A 176 21.37 0.27 -8.14
C SER A 176 20.97 -0.91 -9.04
N LYS A 177 21.83 -1.92 -9.16
CA LYS A 177 21.41 -3.22 -9.71
C LYS A 177 20.30 -3.80 -8.83
N SER A 178 19.37 -4.52 -9.45
CA SER A 178 18.32 -5.26 -8.75
C SER A 178 18.91 -6.37 -7.89
N LYS A 179 18.37 -6.55 -6.69
CA LYS A 179 18.80 -7.56 -5.74
C LYS A 179 17.59 -8.26 -5.14
N LEU A 180 17.77 -9.52 -4.77
CA LEU A 180 16.79 -10.28 -4.03
C LEU A 180 16.58 -9.66 -2.65
N LEU A 181 15.31 -9.39 -2.29
CA LEU A 181 14.91 -8.84 -1.01
C LEU A 181 14.42 -9.93 -0.07
N TYR A 182 13.54 -10.82 -0.58
CA TYR A 182 12.91 -11.85 0.21
C TYR A 182 12.67 -13.12 -0.61
N ASP A 183 13.15 -14.22 -0.09
CA ASP A 183 12.90 -15.61 -0.54
C ASP A 183 12.94 -16.52 0.68
N LYS A 184 11.89 -17.28 0.89
CA LYS A 184 11.78 -18.31 1.94
C LYS A 184 11.17 -19.60 1.38
N GLY A 185 11.39 -19.84 0.09
CA GLY A 185 10.98 -21.09 -0.56
C GLY A 185 9.48 -21.18 -0.88
N PHE A 186 8.77 -20.06 -0.92
CA PHE A 186 7.37 -20.00 -1.34
C PHE A 186 7.10 -18.81 -2.26
N ASN A 187 6.01 -18.86 -3.00
CA ASN A 187 5.57 -17.80 -3.91
C ASN A 187 5.06 -16.60 -3.12
N VAL A 188 5.72 -15.43 -3.26
CA VAL A 188 5.45 -14.22 -2.48
C VAL A 188 5.28 -13.01 -3.35
N ILE A 189 4.18 -12.26 -3.15
CA ILE A 189 3.88 -10.98 -3.82
C ILE A 189 3.41 -9.92 -2.82
N ASP A 190 3.15 -8.71 -3.31
CA ASP A 190 2.44 -7.64 -2.61
C ASP A 190 3.03 -7.35 -1.22
N ALA A 191 4.29 -7.02 -1.16
CA ALA A 191 4.90 -6.68 0.12
C ALA A 191 4.78 -5.18 0.40
N THR A 192 4.38 -4.81 1.63
CA THR A 192 4.55 -3.46 2.17
C THR A 192 5.46 -3.47 3.39
N ILE A 193 6.36 -2.48 3.53
CA ILE A 193 7.36 -2.44 4.60
C ILE A 193 7.20 -1.17 5.41
N VAL A 194 7.03 -1.34 6.71
CA VAL A 194 6.96 -0.24 7.67
C VAL A 194 8.00 -0.39 8.78
N ARG A 195 8.26 0.71 9.48
CA ARG A 195 9.15 0.71 10.63
C ARG A 195 8.37 0.60 11.93
N ASP A 196 8.78 -0.34 12.79
CA ASP A 196 8.30 -0.47 14.16
C ASP A 196 9.48 -0.39 15.14
N GLY A 197 9.68 0.77 15.73
CA GLY A 197 10.81 1.04 16.60
C GLY A 197 12.15 0.87 15.88
N LYS A 198 12.95 -0.12 16.31
CA LYS A 198 14.26 -0.42 15.71
C LYS A 198 14.22 -1.41 14.56
N ARG A 199 13.09 -2.14 14.38
CA ARG A 199 12.92 -3.18 13.34
C ARG A 199 12.08 -2.69 12.16
N PHE A 200 12.16 -3.41 11.05
CA PHE A 200 11.26 -3.31 9.91
C PHE A 200 10.30 -4.49 9.93
N VAL A 201 9.07 -4.21 9.57
CA VAL A 201 7.97 -5.17 9.46
C VAL A 201 7.56 -5.20 8.00
N MET A 202 7.67 -6.35 7.37
CA MET A 202 7.19 -6.61 6.01
C MET A 202 5.88 -7.38 6.13
N PHE A 203 4.78 -6.78 5.69
CA PHE A 203 3.54 -7.49 5.40
C PHE A 203 3.64 -7.99 3.98
N LEU A 204 3.29 -9.24 3.72
CA LEU A 204 3.44 -9.86 2.41
C LEU A 204 2.31 -10.85 2.16
N LYS A 205 1.97 -11.07 0.90
CA LYS A 205 1.04 -12.11 0.49
C LYS A 205 1.78 -13.41 0.19
N ASP A 206 1.35 -14.49 0.83
CA ASP A 206 1.69 -15.84 0.41
C ASP A 206 0.79 -16.22 -0.77
N GLU A 207 1.37 -16.28 -1.97
CA GLU A 207 0.66 -16.55 -3.21
C GLU A 207 0.58 -18.04 -3.56
N THR A 208 1.02 -18.93 -2.68
CA THR A 208 0.97 -20.37 -2.87
C THR A 208 -0.42 -20.85 -3.27
N ARG A 209 -0.51 -21.65 -4.36
CA ARG A 209 -1.76 -22.10 -4.96
C ARG A 209 -2.24 -23.44 -4.40
N THR A 210 -1.30 -24.36 -4.13
CA THR A 210 -1.64 -25.76 -3.72
C THR A 210 -0.75 -26.25 -2.60
N PRO A 211 -1.29 -26.47 -1.38
CA PRO A 211 -2.62 -26.05 -0.96
C PRO A 211 -2.73 -24.51 -0.93
N PRO A 212 -3.90 -23.93 -1.21
CA PRO A 212 -4.03 -22.47 -1.31
C PRO A 212 -3.71 -21.81 0.04
N GLN A 213 -2.78 -20.83 0.00
CA GLN A 213 -2.51 -19.93 1.11
C GLN A 213 -3.28 -18.62 0.89
N LYS A 214 -2.90 -17.83 -0.11
CA LYS A 214 -3.61 -16.60 -0.52
C LYS A 214 -3.98 -15.69 0.67
N ASN A 215 -3.05 -15.55 1.61
CA ASN A 215 -3.23 -14.84 2.87
C ASN A 215 -2.07 -13.87 3.14
N ILE A 216 -2.26 -12.96 4.08
CA ILE A 216 -1.22 -12.02 4.51
C ILE A 216 -0.45 -12.58 5.69
N LYS A 217 0.87 -12.46 5.62
CA LYS A 217 1.83 -12.87 6.65
C LYS A 217 2.77 -11.72 6.98
N ILE A 218 3.56 -11.88 8.03
CA ILE A 218 4.53 -10.87 8.49
C ILE A 218 5.93 -11.48 8.56
N ALA A 219 6.93 -10.72 8.12
CA ALA A 219 8.33 -11.02 8.35
C ALA A 219 9.04 -9.81 8.96
N TYR A 220 10.04 -10.04 9.80
CA TYR A 220 10.77 -9.01 10.53
C TYR A 220 12.24 -8.95 10.13
N SER A 221 12.81 -7.74 10.14
CA SER A 221 14.25 -7.52 9.95
C SER A 221 14.75 -6.31 10.73
N ASN A 222 16.04 -6.29 11.08
CA ASN A 222 16.73 -5.10 11.58
C ASN A 222 17.32 -4.24 10.44
N LYS A 223 17.20 -4.68 9.18
CA LYS A 223 17.69 -3.98 7.98
C LYS A 223 16.54 -3.81 6.99
N LEU A 224 16.42 -2.63 6.39
CA LEU A 224 15.37 -2.36 5.40
C LEU A 224 15.51 -3.28 4.17
N ASN A 225 16.72 -3.43 3.66
CA ASN A 225 17.00 -4.09 2.38
C ASN A 225 17.52 -5.53 2.51
N GLY A 226 16.94 -6.30 3.43
CA GLY A 226 17.25 -7.71 3.60
C GLY A 226 17.29 -8.20 5.05
N GLY A 227 17.69 -9.47 5.25
CA GLY A 227 17.76 -10.08 6.56
C GLY A 227 16.40 -10.35 7.23
N TYR A 228 15.32 -10.37 6.45
CA TYR A 228 14.01 -10.76 6.95
C TYR A 228 13.98 -12.25 7.33
N GLY A 229 13.42 -12.53 8.48
CA GLY A 229 13.20 -13.90 8.98
C GLY A 229 12.12 -14.64 8.19
N ASN A 230 11.73 -15.81 8.66
CA ASN A 230 10.60 -16.55 8.12
C ASN A 230 9.31 -15.77 8.33
N ALA A 231 8.36 -15.95 7.42
CA ALA A 231 7.02 -15.39 7.56
C ALA A 231 6.28 -16.04 8.73
N SER A 232 5.43 -15.26 9.39
CA SER A 232 4.53 -15.72 10.46
C SER A 232 3.48 -16.71 9.94
N ALA A 233 2.67 -17.24 10.84
CA ALA A 233 1.36 -17.74 10.50
C ALA A 233 0.52 -16.61 9.83
N PRO A 234 -0.55 -16.93 9.07
CA PRO A 234 -1.45 -15.94 8.50
C PRO A 234 -2.00 -14.99 9.56
N ILE A 235 -2.06 -13.69 9.22
CA ILE A 235 -2.72 -12.68 10.06
C ILE A 235 -4.16 -12.39 9.62
N THR A 236 -4.55 -12.89 8.45
CA THR A 236 -5.91 -12.79 7.88
C THR A 236 -6.70 -14.07 8.12
N GLY A 237 -8.02 -13.98 7.98
CA GLY A 237 -8.92 -15.11 8.15
C GLY A 237 -8.91 -16.09 6.97
N ASN A 238 -9.86 -17.01 6.97
CA ASN A 238 -10.00 -18.04 5.92
C ASN A 238 -10.69 -17.47 4.67
N TYR A 239 -10.06 -16.47 4.06
CA TYR A 239 -10.46 -15.85 2.80
C TYR A 239 -9.21 -15.42 2.02
N TRP A 240 -9.35 -15.23 0.72
CA TRP A 240 -8.22 -14.79 -0.10
C TRP A 240 -8.01 -13.27 0.06
N ALA A 241 -6.79 -12.89 0.40
CA ALA A 241 -6.40 -11.51 0.65
C ALA A 241 -5.12 -11.17 -0.12
N GLU A 242 -5.03 -9.94 -0.65
CA GLU A 242 -3.86 -9.41 -1.34
C GLU A 242 -3.67 -7.93 -1.05
N GLY A 243 -2.55 -7.35 -1.50
CA GLY A 243 -2.31 -5.91 -1.45
C GLY A 243 -2.34 -5.32 -0.05
N PRO A 244 -1.55 -5.81 0.91
CA PRO A 244 -1.57 -5.25 2.26
C PRO A 244 -1.02 -3.83 2.26
N THR A 245 -1.74 -2.89 2.87
CA THR A 245 -1.25 -1.57 3.23
C THR A 245 -1.60 -1.27 4.68
N THR A 246 -0.84 -0.39 5.36
CA THR A 246 -1.02 -0.28 6.81
C THR A 246 -0.90 1.15 7.35
N LEU A 247 -1.66 1.40 8.39
CA LEU A 247 -1.59 2.59 9.22
C LEU A 247 -1.38 2.21 10.69
N LYS A 248 -0.82 3.15 11.46
CA LYS A 248 -0.86 3.10 12.91
C LYS A 248 -1.83 4.15 13.42
N ILE A 249 -2.97 3.72 13.98
CA ILE A 249 -4.06 4.58 14.46
C ILE A 249 -4.20 4.36 15.96
N ASN A 250 -4.09 5.41 16.76
CA ASN A 250 -4.20 5.35 18.22
C ASN A 250 -3.35 4.23 18.87
N GLY A 251 -2.11 4.07 18.36
CA GLY A 251 -1.18 3.06 18.84
C GLY A 251 -1.41 1.64 18.33
N GLN A 252 -2.45 1.41 17.52
CA GLN A 252 -2.77 0.11 16.93
C GLN A 252 -2.39 0.08 15.45
N TRP A 253 -1.84 -1.03 15.00
CA TRP A 253 -1.63 -1.32 13.60
C TRP A 253 -2.96 -1.76 12.99
N VAL A 254 -3.33 -1.14 11.87
CA VAL A 254 -4.46 -1.55 11.04
C VAL A 254 -3.88 -1.91 9.68
N VAL A 255 -4.07 -3.14 9.25
CA VAL A 255 -3.64 -3.65 7.94
C VAL A 255 -4.87 -3.85 7.09
N TYR A 256 -4.94 -3.10 6.00
CA TYR A 256 -6.00 -3.19 4.99
C TYR A 256 -5.51 -4.11 3.87
N PHE A 257 -6.46 -4.80 3.23
CA PHE A 257 -6.16 -5.69 2.13
C PHE A 257 -7.39 -5.89 1.23
N ASP A 258 -7.14 -6.22 -0.03
CA ASP A 258 -8.18 -6.55 -1.00
C ASP A 258 -8.61 -8.02 -0.84
N LYS A 259 -9.87 -8.24 -0.43
CA LYS A 259 -10.53 -9.56 -0.47
C LYS A 259 -11.07 -9.79 -1.88
N TYR A 260 -10.16 -9.89 -2.83
CA TYR A 260 -10.42 -9.79 -4.27
C TYR A 260 -11.46 -10.80 -4.82
N ARG A 261 -11.63 -11.94 -4.18
CA ARG A 261 -12.67 -12.89 -4.51
C ARG A 261 -14.06 -12.44 -4.06
N ASP A 262 -14.11 -11.72 -2.95
CA ASP A 262 -15.35 -11.23 -2.36
C ASP A 262 -15.72 -9.83 -2.89
N HIS A 263 -14.87 -9.23 -3.75
CA HIS A 263 -15.01 -7.85 -4.24
C HIS A 263 -15.19 -6.84 -3.10
N LYS A 264 -14.46 -7.02 -2.00
CA LYS A 264 -14.52 -6.21 -0.78
C LYS A 264 -13.13 -5.94 -0.27
N TYR A 265 -12.97 -4.82 0.42
CA TYR A 265 -11.81 -4.60 1.27
C TYR A 265 -12.03 -5.20 2.65
N GLY A 266 -10.94 -5.68 3.25
CA GLY A 266 -10.91 -6.13 4.63
C GLY A 266 -9.85 -5.41 5.42
N ALA A 267 -9.89 -5.53 6.74
CA ALA A 267 -8.85 -5.06 7.63
C ALA A 267 -8.69 -5.94 8.87
N VAL A 268 -7.45 -6.09 9.32
CA VAL A 268 -7.15 -6.68 10.63
C VAL A 268 -6.40 -5.66 11.48
N GLN A 269 -6.52 -5.76 12.78
CA GLN A 269 -5.97 -4.82 13.75
C GLN A 269 -5.16 -5.53 14.82
N SER A 270 -4.01 -4.93 15.23
CA SER A 270 -3.17 -5.45 16.31
C SER A 270 -2.47 -4.32 17.07
N ARG A 271 -2.22 -4.53 18.37
CA ARG A 271 -1.38 -3.65 19.20
C ARG A 271 0.07 -4.10 19.25
N ASP A 272 0.31 -5.39 19.06
CA ASP A 272 1.59 -6.05 19.35
C ASP A 272 2.21 -6.73 18.11
N LEU A 273 1.51 -6.72 16.96
CA LEU A 273 1.87 -7.44 15.73
C LEU A 273 1.90 -8.98 15.89
N ILE A 274 1.28 -9.50 16.91
CA ILE A 274 1.18 -10.93 17.23
C ILE A 274 -0.29 -11.37 17.23
N ASN A 275 -1.11 -10.65 18.00
CA ASN A 275 -2.53 -10.93 18.14
C ASN A 275 -3.33 -10.04 17.19
N TRP A 276 -4.07 -10.64 16.26
CA TRP A 276 -4.81 -9.95 15.21
C TRP A 276 -6.31 -10.16 15.37
N ILE A 277 -7.06 -9.09 15.19
CA ILE A 277 -8.53 -9.08 15.23
C ILE A 277 -9.04 -8.60 13.90
N ASP A 278 -9.96 -9.34 13.27
CA ASP A 278 -10.65 -8.88 12.05
C ASP A 278 -11.56 -7.70 12.40
N VAL A 279 -11.38 -6.60 11.68
CA VAL A 279 -12.15 -5.36 11.81
C VAL A 279 -12.75 -4.93 10.46
N SER A 280 -12.89 -5.87 9.53
CA SER A 280 -13.42 -5.61 8.19
C SER A 280 -14.79 -4.92 8.22
N GLU A 281 -15.64 -5.27 9.17
CA GLU A 281 -16.97 -4.64 9.30
C GLU A 281 -16.93 -3.20 9.87
N LYS A 282 -15.75 -2.74 10.32
CA LYS A 282 -15.57 -1.37 10.84
C LYS A 282 -15.07 -0.41 9.81
N ILE A 283 -14.66 -0.89 8.64
CA ILE A 283 -14.14 -0.06 7.56
C ILE A 283 -15.18 0.14 6.46
N SER A 284 -15.18 1.33 5.89
CA SER A 284 -15.98 1.67 4.72
C SER A 284 -15.07 2.27 3.66
N LEU A 285 -15.01 1.66 2.48
CA LEU A 285 -14.22 2.13 1.34
C LEU A 285 -15.09 2.32 0.10
N PRO A 286 -14.65 3.12 -0.88
CA PRO A 286 -15.32 3.23 -2.17
C PRO A 286 -15.49 1.86 -2.84
N LYS A 287 -16.57 1.69 -3.60
CA LYS A 287 -16.81 0.46 -4.36
C LYS A 287 -15.79 0.30 -5.49
N GLY A 288 -15.37 -0.94 -5.74
CA GLY A 288 -14.46 -1.25 -6.86
C GLY A 288 -13.00 -0.95 -6.61
N ILE A 289 -12.67 -0.36 -5.46
CA ILE A 289 -11.29 -0.10 -5.05
C ILE A 289 -10.46 -1.39 -5.04
N ARG A 290 -9.28 -1.33 -5.64
CA ARG A 290 -8.31 -2.42 -5.69
C ARG A 290 -7.00 -2.00 -5.02
N HIS A 291 -6.08 -2.94 -4.87
CA HIS A 291 -4.77 -2.79 -4.23
C HIS A 291 -4.12 -1.42 -4.48
N GLY A 292 -3.59 -0.81 -3.41
CA GLY A 292 -2.88 0.46 -3.43
C GLY A 292 -2.25 0.75 -2.08
N SER A 293 -1.90 2.00 -1.82
CA SER A 293 -1.17 2.37 -0.60
C SER A 293 -1.81 3.53 0.16
N ILE A 294 -1.61 3.53 1.48
CA ILE A 294 -2.11 4.58 2.35
C ILE A 294 -0.95 5.47 2.81
N PHE A 295 -1.14 6.78 2.75
CA PHE A 295 -0.16 7.77 3.20
C PHE A 295 -0.84 8.97 3.85
N LYS A 296 -0.06 9.81 4.55
CA LYS A 296 -0.56 11.01 5.22
C LYS A 296 -0.37 12.25 4.36
N VAL A 297 -1.34 13.15 4.46
CA VAL A 297 -1.29 14.51 3.91
C VAL A 297 -1.66 15.54 4.98
N THR A 298 -1.27 16.78 4.76
CA THR A 298 -1.72 17.91 5.57
C THR A 298 -3.19 18.25 5.27
N ARG A 299 -3.85 18.95 6.17
CA ARG A 299 -5.21 19.45 5.93
C ARG A 299 -5.27 20.34 4.68
N THR A 300 -4.30 21.24 4.52
CA THR A 300 -4.23 22.14 3.35
C THR A 300 -4.17 21.38 2.02
N GLU A 301 -3.42 20.28 1.97
CA GLU A 301 -3.34 19.43 0.77
C GLU A 301 -4.66 18.71 0.49
N LEU A 302 -5.30 18.17 1.54
CA LEU A 302 -6.63 17.59 1.37
C LEU A 302 -7.65 18.62 0.91
N ASP A 303 -7.66 19.83 1.49
CA ASP A 303 -8.60 20.91 1.12
C ASP A 303 -8.41 21.35 -0.34
N ALA A 304 -7.19 21.25 -0.89
CA ALA A 304 -6.95 21.49 -2.32
C ALA A 304 -7.55 20.37 -3.18
N LEU A 305 -7.38 19.10 -2.79
CA LEU A 305 -7.95 17.95 -3.49
C LEU A 305 -9.48 17.89 -3.46
N LEU A 306 -10.10 18.39 -2.38
CA LEU A 306 -11.55 18.45 -2.24
C LEU A 306 -12.23 19.48 -3.17
N LYS A 307 -11.44 20.35 -3.85
CA LYS A 307 -11.95 21.34 -4.81
C LYS A 307 -11.99 20.81 -6.25
N LEU A 308 -11.49 19.60 -6.50
CA LEU A 308 -11.58 18.92 -7.79
C LEU A 308 -13.01 18.43 -8.06
#